data_d89b0a915bc40ff14d22655ccdeb7f86
#
_entry.id   d89b0a915bc40ff14d22655ccdeb7f86
#
_cell.length_a   1.000
_cell.length_b   1.000
_cell.length_c   1.000
_cell.angle_alpha   90.00
_cell.angle_beta   90.00
_cell.angle_gamma   90.00
#
_symmetry.space_group_name_H-M   'P 1'
#
loop_
_entity.id
_entity.type
_entity.pdbx_description
1 polymer ?
#
loop_
_entity_poly.entity_id
_entity_poly.type
_entity_poly.pdbx_seq_one_letter_code
_entity_poly.pdbx_strand_id
1 'polypeptide(L)'
;MAPIPKGSTVAVTGGAGFIGGWVVKLLLDKGYRVRACVRDVNDKAKTEFLRNMPGYASGRLKLYSADLDQPGCFDEAFAGCQGVAHVSHVSDYDDQDYVRGVCKHVIDSINKSGTVNRVIV
;
A
#
# COMPACT_ATOMS: atom_id res chain seq x y z
N MET A 1 11.18 -17.06 -6.10
CA MET A 1 10.06 -16.64 -5.25
C MET A 1 8.75 -16.99 -5.94
N ALA A 2 7.90 -17.71 -5.26
CA ALA A 2 6.63 -18.15 -5.85
C ALA A 2 5.68 -16.95 -6.07
N PRO A 3 4.88 -16.96 -7.14
CA PRO A 3 3.84 -15.94 -7.33
C PRO A 3 2.83 -15.97 -6.19
N ILE A 4 2.27 -14.81 -5.87
CA ILE A 4 1.22 -14.71 -4.88
C ILE A 4 -0.08 -15.24 -5.49
N PRO A 5 -0.76 -16.22 -4.88
CA PRO A 5 -2.01 -16.75 -5.42
C PRO A 5 -3.09 -15.68 -5.53
N LYS A 6 -3.95 -15.78 -6.54
CA LYS A 6 -5.12 -14.92 -6.68
C LYS A 6 -6.00 -15.04 -5.43
N GLY A 7 -6.63 -13.95 -5.03
CA GLY A 7 -7.41 -13.90 -3.80
C GLY A 7 -6.60 -13.50 -2.58
N SER A 8 -5.27 -13.49 -2.68
CA SER A 8 -4.40 -13.00 -1.62
C SER A 8 -4.56 -11.49 -1.44
N THR A 9 -4.12 -10.98 -0.29
CA THR A 9 -4.18 -9.57 0.03
C THR A 9 -2.83 -8.92 -0.25
N VAL A 10 -2.85 -7.82 -0.99
CA VAL A 10 -1.66 -7.03 -1.32
C VAL A 10 -1.87 -5.61 -0.83
N ALA A 11 -0.90 -5.10 -0.09
CA ALA A 11 -0.89 -3.69 0.31
C ALA A 11 -0.14 -2.86 -0.73
N VAL A 12 -0.66 -1.69 -1.05
CA VAL A 12 -0.04 -0.75 -1.99
C VAL A 12 0.22 0.55 -1.24
N THR A 13 1.48 0.93 -1.11
CA THR A 13 1.84 2.23 -0.55
C THR A 13 1.71 3.29 -1.65
N GLY A 14 1.33 4.52 -1.27
CA GLY A 14 1.12 5.57 -2.26
C GLY A 14 -0.10 5.32 -3.16
N GLY A 15 -1.12 4.65 -2.64
CA GLY A 15 -2.30 4.26 -3.42
C GLY A 15 -3.09 5.41 -4.01
N ALA A 16 -2.98 6.61 -3.44
CA ALA A 16 -3.66 7.80 -3.96
C ALA A 16 -2.89 8.52 -5.07
N GLY A 17 -1.64 8.12 -5.33
CA GLY A 17 -0.85 8.68 -6.42
C GLY A 17 -1.26 8.14 -7.78
N PHE A 18 -0.76 8.77 -8.84
CA PHE A 18 -1.09 8.37 -10.21
C PHE A 18 -0.70 6.91 -10.49
N ILE A 19 0.56 6.56 -10.22
CA ILE A 19 1.05 5.19 -10.45
C ILE A 19 0.41 4.22 -9.46
N GLY A 20 0.34 4.61 -8.19
CA GLY A 20 -0.27 3.76 -7.15
C GLY A 20 -1.72 3.42 -7.44
N GLY A 21 -2.50 4.37 -7.94
CA GLY A 21 -3.89 4.14 -8.32
C GLY A 21 -4.03 3.12 -9.45
N TRP A 22 -3.15 3.18 -10.46
CA TRP A 22 -3.13 2.19 -11.53
C TRP A 22 -2.75 0.81 -11.02
N VAL A 23 -1.77 0.72 -10.10
CA VAL A 23 -1.38 -0.56 -9.49
C VAL A 23 -2.55 -1.16 -8.72
N VAL A 24 -3.27 -0.36 -7.94
CA VAL A 24 -4.48 -0.81 -7.24
C VAL A 24 -5.50 -1.39 -8.20
N LYS A 25 -5.78 -0.66 -9.28
CA LYS A 25 -6.75 -1.11 -10.30
C LYS A 25 -6.34 -2.42 -10.93
N LEU A 26 -5.08 -2.54 -11.34
CA LEU A 26 -4.57 -3.76 -11.98
C LEU A 26 -4.65 -4.96 -11.04
N LEU A 27 -4.32 -4.79 -9.75
CA LEU A 27 -4.40 -5.87 -8.79
C LEU A 27 -5.85 -6.31 -8.56
N LEU A 28 -6.78 -5.37 -8.46
CA LEU A 28 -8.20 -5.71 -8.35
C LEU A 28 -8.70 -6.46 -9.57
N ASP A 29 -8.32 -6.01 -10.77
CA ASP A 29 -8.71 -6.66 -12.03
C ASP A 29 -8.17 -8.09 -12.12
N LYS A 30 -7.03 -8.36 -11.49
CA LYS A 30 -6.41 -9.69 -11.48
C LYS A 30 -6.95 -10.60 -10.37
N GLY A 31 -7.86 -10.13 -9.55
CA GLY A 31 -8.52 -10.96 -8.53
C GLY A 31 -7.92 -10.87 -7.14
N TYR A 32 -7.01 -9.94 -6.89
CA TYR A 32 -6.44 -9.74 -5.56
C TYR A 32 -7.34 -8.86 -4.69
N ARG A 33 -7.19 -9.02 -3.38
CA ARG A 33 -7.67 -8.04 -2.41
C ARG A 33 -6.58 -7.01 -2.20
N VAL A 34 -6.95 -5.73 -2.11
CA VAL A 34 -5.97 -4.64 -2.05
C VAL A 34 -6.22 -3.79 -0.82
N ARG A 35 -5.14 -3.47 -0.11
CA ARG A 35 -5.14 -2.47 0.95
C ARG A 35 -4.31 -1.29 0.45
N ALA A 36 -4.99 -0.20 0.11
CA ALA A 36 -4.32 1.01 -0.39
C ALA A 36 -3.94 1.89 0.79
N CYS A 37 -2.65 2.11 0.96
CA CYS A 37 -2.12 3.02 1.97
C CYS A 37 -2.07 4.41 1.37
N VAL A 38 -2.82 5.33 1.94
CA VAL A 38 -2.90 6.72 1.52
C VAL A 38 -2.47 7.61 2.68
N ARG A 39 -2.08 8.84 2.39
CA ARG A 39 -1.63 9.74 3.45
C ARG A 39 -2.76 10.04 4.45
N ASP A 40 -3.96 10.29 3.94
CA ASP A 40 -5.13 10.59 4.77
C ASP A 40 -6.38 10.04 4.09
N VAL A 41 -7.02 9.05 4.72
CA VAL A 41 -8.25 8.45 4.17
C VAL A 41 -9.43 9.43 4.18
N ASN A 42 -9.35 10.50 4.97
CA ASN A 42 -10.39 11.52 5.05
C ASN A 42 -10.25 12.59 3.96
N ASP A 43 -9.17 12.59 3.19
CA ASP A 43 -9.01 13.48 2.05
C ASP A 43 -9.81 12.93 0.87
N LYS A 44 -11.07 13.34 0.81
CA LYS A 44 -12.02 12.83 -0.18
C LYS A 44 -11.59 13.14 -1.61
N ALA A 45 -10.99 14.31 -1.83
CA ALA A 45 -10.57 14.71 -3.17
C ALA A 45 -9.49 13.78 -3.71
N LYS A 46 -8.54 13.36 -2.87
CA LYS A 46 -7.43 12.50 -3.29
C LYS A 46 -7.80 11.02 -3.31
N THR A 47 -8.85 10.60 -2.60
CA THR A 47 -9.25 9.20 -2.52
C THR A 47 -10.50 8.87 -3.33
N GLU A 48 -11.13 9.86 -3.96
CA GLU A 48 -12.38 9.67 -4.66
C GLU A 48 -12.31 8.59 -5.73
N PHE A 49 -11.27 8.61 -6.55
CA PHE A 49 -11.15 7.62 -7.62
C PHE A 49 -10.98 6.18 -7.10
N LEU A 50 -10.35 6.02 -5.94
CA LEU A 50 -10.25 4.71 -5.29
C LEU A 50 -11.61 4.24 -4.78
N ARG A 51 -12.38 5.16 -4.19
CA ARG A 51 -13.72 4.86 -3.66
C ARG A 51 -14.72 4.52 -4.76
N ASN A 52 -14.47 4.99 -5.98
CA ASN A 52 -15.31 4.71 -7.14
C ASN A 52 -14.95 3.40 -7.84
N MET A 53 -13.88 2.73 -7.43
CA MET A 53 -13.53 1.42 -7.99
C MET A 53 -14.52 0.36 -7.51
N PRO A 54 -14.93 -0.60 -8.38
CA PRO A 54 -15.85 -1.66 -7.98
C PRO A 54 -15.41 -2.45 -6.76
N GLY A 55 -14.11 -2.66 -6.59
CA GLY A 55 -13.55 -3.37 -5.44
C GLY A 55 -13.80 -2.68 -4.11
N TYR A 56 -13.96 -1.35 -4.10
CA TYR A 56 -14.26 -0.64 -2.85
C TYR A 56 -15.65 -1.01 -2.32
N ALA A 57 -16.65 -1.00 -3.19
CA ALA A 57 -18.01 -1.34 -2.80
C ALA A 57 -18.15 -2.82 -2.39
N SER A 58 -17.39 -3.71 -3.02
CA SER A 58 -17.43 -5.14 -2.70
C SER A 58 -16.60 -5.52 -1.46
N GLY A 59 -15.83 -4.59 -0.90
CA GLY A 59 -14.95 -4.84 0.25
C GLY A 59 -13.59 -5.43 -0.11
N ARG A 60 -13.27 -5.60 -1.39
CA ARG A 60 -11.97 -6.09 -1.84
C ARG A 60 -10.88 -5.01 -1.77
N LEU A 61 -11.27 -3.74 -1.87
CA LEU A 61 -10.37 -2.60 -1.71
C LEU A 61 -10.68 -1.90 -0.40
N LYS A 62 -9.67 -1.81 0.47
CA LYS A 62 -9.75 -1.05 1.73
C LYS A 62 -8.69 0.02 1.73
N LEU A 63 -9.01 1.17 2.33
CA LEU A 63 -8.10 2.30 2.44
C LEU A 63 -7.57 2.37 3.87
N TYR A 64 -6.28 2.66 3.99
CA TYR A 64 -5.61 2.85 5.28
C TYR A 64 -4.84 4.16 5.26
N SER A 65 -4.92 4.92 6.34
CA SER A 65 -4.09 6.11 6.51
C SER A 65 -2.69 5.68 6.94
N ALA A 66 -1.67 6.19 6.26
CA ALA A 66 -0.28 5.92 6.58
C ALA A 66 0.56 7.17 6.33
N ASP A 67 0.98 7.81 7.41
CA ASP A 67 1.89 8.96 7.34
C ASP A 67 3.32 8.42 7.35
N LEU A 68 4.06 8.66 6.26
CA LEU A 68 5.41 8.15 6.08
C LEU A 68 6.38 8.59 7.18
N ASP A 69 6.09 9.69 7.86
CA ASP A 69 6.94 10.21 8.94
C ASP A 69 6.70 9.51 10.28
N GLN A 70 5.69 8.67 10.38
CA GLN A 70 5.33 8.00 11.62
C GLN A 70 5.83 6.57 11.66
N PRO A 71 6.64 6.16 12.65
CA PRO A 71 7.03 4.77 12.82
C PRO A 71 5.80 3.87 13.00
N GLY A 72 5.82 2.71 12.36
CA GLY A 72 4.71 1.76 12.46
C GLY A 72 3.47 2.15 11.64
N CYS A 73 3.56 3.14 10.77
CA CYS A 73 2.41 3.62 10.00
C CYS A 73 1.80 2.56 9.08
N PHE A 74 2.57 1.55 8.68
CA PHE A 74 2.10 0.49 7.81
C PHE A 74 1.72 -0.80 8.56
N ASP A 75 1.89 -0.85 9.88
CA ASP A 75 1.71 -2.10 10.63
C ASP A 75 0.31 -2.68 10.43
N GLU A 76 -0.72 -1.85 10.55
CA GLU A 76 -2.10 -2.29 10.39
C GLU A 76 -2.40 -2.72 8.96
N ALA A 77 -1.94 -1.94 7.99
CA ALA A 77 -2.20 -2.21 6.57
C ALA A 77 -1.51 -3.49 6.10
N PHE A 78 -0.34 -3.81 6.64
CA PHE A 78 0.43 -4.97 6.22
C PHE A 78 0.06 -6.24 6.99
N ALA A 79 -0.64 -6.13 8.11
CA ALA A 79 -1.02 -7.28 8.91
C ALA A 79 -1.89 -8.25 8.10
N GLY A 80 -1.41 -9.48 7.93
CA GLY A 80 -2.11 -10.51 7.16
C GLY A 80 -1.98 -10.40 5.65
N CYS A 81 -1.22 -9.43 5.13
CA CYS A 81 -0.94 -9.33 3.70
C CYS A 81 0.10 -10.36 3.27
N GLN A 82 -0.01 -10.84 2.04
CA GLN A 82 0.97 -11.73 1.41
C GLN A 82 1.97 -10.97 0.54
N GLY A 83 1.60 -9.80 0.06
CA GLY A 83 2.46 -8.98 -0.78
C GLY A 83 2.36 -7.50 -0.46
N VAL A 84 3.41 -6.76 -0.82
CA VAL A 84 3.45 -5.31 -0.71
C VAL A 84 4.01 -4.73 -2.00
N ALA A 85 3.30 -3.79 -2.59
CA ALA A 85 3.80 -2.95 -3.69
C ALA A 85 4.13 -1.57 -3.10
N HIS A 86 5.41 -1.26 -3.04
CA HIS A 86 5.87 0.02 -2.48
C HIS A 86 6.02 1.04 -3.60
N VAL A 87 5.02 1.89 -3.75
CA VAL A 87 4.92 2.89 -4.82
C VAL A 87 4.93 4.32 -4.27
N SER A 88 5.07 4.47 -2.96
CA SER A 88 5.05 5.79 -2.31
C SER A 88 6.10 6.72 -2.91
N HIS A 89 5.66 7.92 -3.24
CA HIS A 89 6.54 8.98 -3.68
C HIS A 89 7.17 9.68 -2.48
N VAL A 90 8.47 9.81 -2.49
CA VAL A 90 9.22 10.56 -1.48
C VAL A 90 9.41 11.97 -2.01
N SER A 91 9.00 12.97 -1.24
CA SER A 91 9.01 14.37 -1.69
C SER A 91 10.40 14.97 -1.80
N ASP A 92 11.38 14.41 -1.11
CA ASP A 92 12.76 14.90 -1.12
C ASP A 92 13.74 13.74 -1.33
N TYR A 93 14.05 13.45 -2.59
CA TYR A 93 15.01 12.40 -2.94
C TYR A 93 16.45 12.76 -2.63
N ASP A 94 16.75 14.05 -2.42
CA ASP A 94 18.10 14.49 -2.07
C ASP A 94 18.39 14.24 -0.59
N ASP A 95 17.37 14.13 0.25
CA ASP A 95 17.53 13.78 1.66
C ASP A 95 17.58 12.25 1.82
N GLN A 96 18.80 11.72 1.78
CA GLN A 96 18.98 10.27 1.90
C GLN A 96 18.58 9.71 3.26
N ASP A 97 18.69 10.51 4.32
CA ASP A 97 18.26 10.06 5.64
C ASP A 97 16.75 9.91 5.71
N TYR A 98 16.01 10.82 5.08
CA TYR A 98 14.57 10.73 4.97
C TYR A 98 14.16 9.48 4.17
N VAL A 99 14.78 9.26 3.01
CA VAL A 99 14.50 8.09 2.16
C VAL A 99 14.76 6.79 2.93
N ARG A 100 15.89 6.71 3.63
CA ARG A 100 16.21 5.53 4.45
C ARG A 100 15.19 5.31 5.56
N GLY A 101 14.72 6.38 6.19
CA GLY A 101 13.71 6.31 7.23
C GLY A 101 12.40 5.73 6.73
N VAL A 102 11.94 6.18 5.56
CA VAL A 102 10.72 5.66 4.94
C VAL A 102 10.89 4.18 4.58
N CYS A 103 12.01 3.82 3.96
CA CYS A 103 12.29 2.41 3.63
C CYS A 103 12.35 1.54 4.88
N LYS A 104 12.93 2.06 5.96
CA LYS A 104 12.99 1.35 7.24
C LYS A 104 11.58 1.10 7.78
N HIS A 105 10.69 2.08 7.74
CA HIS A 105 9.30 1.92 8.19
C HIS A 105 8.60 0.80 7.42
N VAL A 106 8.79 0.75 6.11
CA VAL A 106 8.20 -0.30 5.26
C VAL A 106 8.76 -1.66 5.66
N ILE A 107 10.07 -1.79 5.76
CA ILE A 107 10.73 -3.07 6.10
C ILE A 107 10.34 -3.54 7.50
N ASP A 108 10.34 -2.65 8.48
CA ASP A 108 9.95 -2.98 9.85
C ASP A 108 8.52 -3.51 9.91
N SER A 109 7.60 -2.87 9.20
CA SER A 109 6.19 -3.31 9.15
C SER A 109 6.03 -4.65 8.42
N ILE A 110 6.82 -4.90 7.37
CA ILE A 110 6.85 -6.19 6.68
C ILE A 110 7.30 -7.29 7.63
N ASN A 111 8.40 -7.07 8.33
CA ASN A 111 8.93 -8.04 9.29
C ASN A 111 7.95 -8.31 10.42
N LYS A 112 7.29 -7.27 10.91
CA LYS A 112 6.31 -7.40 11.99
C LYS A 112 5.07 -8.17 11.56
N SER A 113 4.66 -8.05 10.29
CA SER A 113 3.48 -8.74 9.77
C SER A 113 3.62 -10.25 9.81
N GLY A 114 4.82 -10.77 9.57
CA GLY A 114 5.11 -12.21 9.52
C GLY A 114 4.47 -12.95 8.35
N THR A 115 3.73 -12.28 7.49
CA THR A 115 2.96 -12.90 6.39
C THR A 115 3.38 -12.45 5.01
N VAL A 116 4.03 -11.29 4.89
CA VAL A 116 4.46 -10.76 3.59
C VAL A 116 5.62 -11.59 3.07
N ASN A 117 5.44 -12.19 1.89
CA ASN A 117 6.46 -13.01 1.26
C ASN A 117 6.92 -12.48 -0.10
N ARG A 118 6.38 -11.36 -0.55
CA ARG A 118 6.81 -10.71 -1.79
C ARG A 118 6.67 -9.19 -1.68
N VAL A 119 7.73 -8.49 -2.05
CA VAL A 119 7.76 -7.02 -2.07
C VAL A 119 8.20 -6.56 -3.45
N ILE A 120 7.47 -5.59 -4.01
CA ILE A 120 7.82 -4.94 -5.27
C ILE A 120 8.05 -3.46 -4.97
N VAL A 121 9.14 -2.94 -5.44
CA VAL A 121 9.51 -1.54 -5.26
C VAL A 121 9.36 -0.78 -6.56
#